data_1a127e36922100a2419066a2eb92b974
#
_entry.id   1a127e36922100a2419066a2eb92b974
#
_cell.length_a   1.000
_cell.length_b   1.000
_cell.length_c   1.000
_cell.angle_alpha   90.00
_cell.angle_beta   90.00
_cell.angle_gamma   90.00
#
_symmetry.space_group_name_H-M   'P 1'
#
loop_
_entity.id
_entity.type
_entity.pdbx_description
1 polymer ?
#
loop_
_entity_poly.entity_id
_entity_poly.type
_entity_poly.pdbx_seq_one_letter_code
_entity_poly.pdbx_strand_id
1 'polypeptide(L)'
;MPIQIPNDLPAAETLKQENIFVMNQTRAETQHIRPLEIVLLNLMPTKIVTETQLSRVLGNTPLQVHMELMMISSHKSKNTPEEHLLSFYKTFDELKDRKFDGMVITGAPVENMPFEEVDYWPELCRIMEWSKTNVHSTFHICWGAQAGRYYHYGIQKKQLPEKLFGVYPHHADYKRAILLRGFDDEFWAPHSRHTTIDRADIEAVPGLKILASSEEAGVYIVMNKEGRQIFVTGHSEYDPDTLEREYLRDKNLGLPIHVPVNYYPNDDDTKPPVVRWRGHGNLLYSNWLNYFVYQTTPYDIMAVGQDSTTD
;
A
#
# COMPACT_ATOMS: atom_id res chain seq x y z
N MET A 1 -3.24 12.95 -15.83
CA MET A 1 -2.07 13.80 -15.52
C MET A 1 -1.09 12.96 -14.72
N PRO A 2 0.20 13.25 -14.76
CA PRO A 2 1.23 12.31 -14.35
C PRO A 2 1.58 12.39 -12.88
N ILE A 3 2.23 11.31 -12.38
CA ILE A 3 2.89 11.34 -11.08
C ILE A 3 4.10 12.26 -11.14
N GLN A 4 4.27 13.11 -10.12
CA GLN A 4 5.47 13.90 -9.89
C GLN A 4 6.32 13.19 -8.84
N ILE A 5 7.51 12.80 -9.25
CA ILE A 5 8.54 12.20 -8.41
C ILE A 5 9.88 12.90 -8.69
N PRO A 6 10.88 12.81 -7.79
CA PRO A 6 12.20 13.35 -8.06
C PRO A 6 12.77 12.86 -9.42
N ASN A 7 13.41 13.77 -10.17
CA ASN A 7 13.87 13.46 -11.53
C ASN A 7 14.84 12.28 -11.58
N ASP A 8 15.68 12.15 -10.56
CA ASP A 8 16.73 11.15 -10.46
C ASP A 8 16.30 9.88 -9.71
N LEU A 9 15.02 9.78 -9.34
CA LEU A 9 14.49 8.58 -8.71
C LEU A 9 14.54 7.43 -9.73
N PRO A 10 15.11 6.25 -9.40
CA PRO A 10 15.19 5.10 -10.34
C PRO A 10 13.84 4.69 -10.93
N ALA A 11 12.75 4.85 -10.18
CA ALA A 11 11.40 4.61 -10.67
C ALA A 11 11.05 5.43 -11.93
N ALA A 12 11.59 6.64 -12.08
CA ALA A 12 11.28 7.51 -13.23
C ALA A 12 11.67 6.88 -14.58
N GLU A 13 12.81 6.22 -14.64
CA GLU A 13 13.27 5.56 -15.87
C GLU A 13 12.42 4.32 -16.19
N THR A 14 12.13 3.50 -15.19
CA THR A 14 11.25 2.31 -15.33
C THR A 14 9.86 2.72 -15.84
N LEU A 15 9.26 3.74 -15.22
CA LEU A 15 7.92 4.21 -15.61
C LEU A 15 7.90 4.75 -17.04
N LYS A 16 8.95 5.46 -17.48
CA LYS A 16 9.07 5.91 -18.88
C LYS A 16 9.14 4.74 -19.87
N GLN A 17 9.90 3.68 -19.54
CA GLN A 17 9.97 2.47 -20.38
C GLN A 17 8.63 1.75 -20.47
N GLU A 18 7.79 1.84 -19.44
CA GLU A 18 6.44 1.30 -19.41
C GLU A 18 5.39 2.23 -20.06
N ASN A 19 5.81 3.33 -20.71
CA ASN A 19 4.94 4.36 -21.27
C ASN A 19 4.02 5.05 -20.24
N ILE A 20 4.42 5.06 -18.97
CA ILE A 20 3.75 5.82 -17.92
C ILE A 20 4.36 7.21 -17.87
N PHE A 21 3.54 8.24 -18.04
CA PHE A 21 4.01 9.61 -18.07
C PHE A 21 4.40 10.10 -16.68
N VAL A 22 5.68 10.43 -16.51
CA VAL A 22 6.24 11.04 -15.29
C VAL A 22 6.41 12.54 -15.54
N MET A 23 5.88 13.36 -14.65
CA MET A 23 6.07 14.81 -14.69
C MET A 23 7.37 15.16 -13.96
N ASN A 24 8.25 15.89 -14.62
CA ASN A 24 9.40 16.43 -13.93
C ASN A 24 9.01 17.66 -13.08
N GLN A 25 9.81 17.94 -12.07
CA GLN A 25 9.54 19.01 -11.11
C GLN A 25 9.35 20.37 -11.79
N THR A 26 10.21 20.72 -12.75
CA THR A 26 10.13 21.99 -13.48
C THR A 26 8.80 22.18 -14.21
N ARG A 27 8.29 21.13 -14.85
CA ARG A 27 7.00 21.21 -15.54
C ARG A 27 5.82 21.29 -14.56
N ALA A 28 5.91 20.61 -13.40
CA ALA A 28 4.88 20.68 -12.38
C ALA A 28 4.75 22.10 -11.81
N GLU A 29 5.87 22.76 -11.54
CA GLU A 29 5.92 24.14 -11.00
C GLU A 29 5.33 25.20 -11.97
N THR A 30 5.31 24.90 -13.27
CA THR A 30 4.72 25.82 -14.28
C THR A 30 3.22 25.63 -14.49
N GLN A 31 2.59 24.66 -13.85
CA GLN A 31 1.15 24.43 -13.95
C GLN A 31 0.43 24.94 -12.69
N HIS A 32 -0.59 25.77 -12.87
CA HIS A 32 -1.44 26.28 -11.78
C HIS A 32 -2.46 25.22 -11.32
N ILE A 33 -2.00 24.01 -11.02
CA ILE A 33 -2.81 22.90 -10.53
C ILE A 33 -2.24 22.46 -9.19
N ARG A 34 -3.07 22.43 -8.15
CA ARG A 34 -2.67 21.84 -6.88
C ARG A 34 -2.56 20.31 -7.04
N PRO A 35 -1.38 19.72 -6.94
CA PRO A 35 -1.23 18.28 -6.94
C PRO A 35 -1.80 17.69 -5.64
N LEU A 36 -2.14 16.40 -5.68
CA LEU A 36 -2.40 15.64 -4.46
C LEU A 36 -1.07 15.32 -3.79
N GLU A 37 -0.92 15.75 -2.54
CA GLU A 37 0.26 15.47 -1.71
C GLU A 37 0.09 14.09 -1.08
N ILE A 38 0.83 13.11 -1.59
CA ILE A 38 0.81 11.73 -1.08
C ILE A 38 2.15 11.42 -0.42
N VAL A 39 2.12 11.00 0.84
CA VAL A 39 3.32 10.50 1.52
C VAL A 39 3.36 8.97 1.53
N LEU A 40 4.48 8.40 1.13
CA LEU A 40 4.74 6.96 1.13
C LEU A 40 5.69 6.61 2.27
N LEU A 41 5.17 6.01 3.36
CA LEU A 41 5.98 5.37 4.39
C LEU A 41 6.39 3.98 3.92
N ASN A 42 7.63 3.88 3.45
CA ASN A 42 8.17 2.66 2.88
C ASN A 42 8.94 1.84 3.93
N LEU A 43 8.28 0.81 4.46
CA LEU A 43 8.84 -0.11 5.46
C LEU A 43 9.55 -1.33 4.81
N MET A 44 9.46 -1.46 3.48
CA MET A 44 10.08 -2.59 2.78
C MET A 44 11.62 -2.48 2.76
N PRO A 45 12.33 -3.60 2.86
CA PRO A 45 13.79 -3.60 2.76
C PRO A 45 14.30 -3.27 1.34
N THR A 46 13.53 -3.66 0.30
CA THR A 46 13.82 -3.39 -1.12
C THR A 46 13.09 -2.12 -1.58
N LYS A 47 13.47 -0.97 -1.02
CA LYS A 47 12.74 0.29 -1.19
C LYS A 47 12.57 0.71 -2.65
N ILE A 48 13.62 0.62 -3.46
CA ILE A 48 13.61 1.03 -4.87
C ILE A 48 12.56 0.26 -5.70
N VAL A 49 12.41 -1.05 -5.44
CA VAL A 49 11.39 -1.87 -6.11
C VAL A 49 9.99 -1.42 -5.69
N THR A 50 9.77 -1.23 -4.40
CA THR A 50 8.48 -0.79 -3.85
C THR A 50 8.09 0.61 -4.33
N GLU A 51 9.05 1.53 -4.44
CA GLU A 51 8.86 2.86 -5.04
C GLU A 51 8.32 2.76 -6.46
N THR A 52 8.94 1.92 -7.29
CA THR A 52 8.52 1.71 -8.68
C THR A 52 7.12 1.11 -8.75
N GLN A 53 6.83 0.08 -7.96
CA GLN A 53 5.53 -0.58 -7.92
C GLN A 53 4.41 0.41 -7.52
N LEU A 54 4.60 1.16 -6.45
CA LEU A 54 3.60 2.13 -5.98
C LEU A 54 3.49 3.34 -6.89
N SER A 55 4.60 3.84 -7.44
CA SER A 55 4.56 4.93 -8.42
C SER A 55 3.76 4.56 -9.67
N ARG A 56 3.83 3.30 -10.10
CA ARG A 56 3.06 2.79 -11.25
C ARG A 56 1.55 2.86 -11.00
N VAL A 57 1.08 2.36 -9.87
CA VAL A 57 -0.35 2.33 -9.58
C VAL A 57 -0.91 3.69 -9.18
N LEU A 58 -0.13 4.51 -8.45
CA LEU A 58 -0.49 5.88 -8.11
C LEU A 58 -0.42 6.84 -9.31
N GLY A 59 0.42 6.54 -10.30
CA GLY A 59 0.54 7.30 -11.53
C GLY A 59 -0.53 6.97 -12.58
N ASN A 60 -1.31 5.90 -12.40
CA ASN A 60 -2.35 5.49 -13.33
C ASN A 60 -3.69 6.22 -13.06
N THR A 61 -3.66 7.54 -13.06
CA THR A 61 -4.81 8.43 -12.81
C THR A 61 -4.67 9.72 -13.63
N PRO A 62 -5.77 10.38 -14.01
CA PRO A 62 -5.72 11.72 -14.60
C PRO A 62 -5.36 12.81 -13.57
N LEU A 63 -5.36 12.52 -12.27
CA LEU A 63 -5.01 13.48 -11.22
C LEU A 63 -3.50 13.68 -11.15
N GLN A 64 -3.08 14.90 -10.82
CA GLN A 64 -1.67 15.16 -10.56
C GLN A 64 -1.35 14.71 -9.13
N VAL A 65 -0.38 13.80 -8.98
CA VAL A 65 0.07 13.27 -7.69
C VAL A 65 1.52 13.66 -7.49
N HIS A 66 1.81 14.29 -6.35
CA HIS A 66 3.15 14.50 -5.83
C HIS A 66 3.42 13.46 -4.75
N MET A 67 4.46 12.64 -4.92
CA MET A 67 4.80 11.58 -3.97
C MET A 67 6.04 11.97 -3.16
N GLU A 68 5.86 12.11 -1.86
CA GLU A 68 6.92 12.32 -0.88
C GLU A 68 7.29 10.97 -0.24
N LEU A 69 8.58 10.65 -0.17
CA LEU A 69 9.05 9.38 0.41
C LEU A 69 9.44 9.57 1.87
N MET A 70 8.85 8.75 2.76
CA MET A 70 9.14 8.74 4.19
C MET A 70 9.80 7.42 4.59
N MET A 71 10.82 7.50 5.43
CA MET A 71 11.45 6.33 6.07
C MET A 71 11.35 6.40 7.58
N ILE A 72 11.44 5.23 8.21
CA ILE A 72 11.67 5.10 9.65
C ILE A 72 13.11 5.53 9.97
N SER A 73 13.28 6.41 10.94
CA SER A 73 14.58 6.91 11.39
C SER A 73 15.24 6.02 12.43
N SER A 74 14.45 5.34 13.25
CA SER A 74 14.91 4.44 14.33
C SER A 74 15.43 3.08 13.84
N HIS A 75 15.32 2.78 12.53
CA HIS A 75 15.78 1.53 11.94
C HIS A 75 16.72 1.77 10.76
N LYS A 76 17.90 1.14 10.77
CA LYS A 76 18.87 1.23 9.68
C LYS A 76 18.52 0.22 8.57
N SER A 77 18.18 0.73 7.38
CA SER A 77 17.97 -0.12 6.19
C SER A 77 19.26 -0.84 5.80
N LYS A 78 19.16 -2.16 5.56
CA LYS A 78 20.31 -3.00 5.17
C LYS A 78 20.43 -3.23 3.66
N ASN A 79 19.32 -3.10 2.93
CA ASN A 79 19.21 -3.51 1.53
C ASN A 79 19.00 -2.35 0.56
N THR A 80 19.06 -1.12 1.06
CA THR A 80 18.94 0.10 0.23
C THR A 80 20.22 0.94 0.45
N PRO A 81 20.86 1.41 -0.64
CA PRO A 81 22.03 2.27 -0.53
C PRO A 81 21.75 3.53 0.31
N GLU A 82 22.68 3.90 1.17
CA GLU A 82 22.53 5.07 2.04
C GLU A 82 22.40 6.37 1.22
N GLU A 83 23.13 6.49 0.10
CA GLU A 83 23.03 7.62 -0.81
C GLU A 83 21.62 7.80 -1.39
N HIS A 84 20.94 6.68 -1.72
CA HIS A 84 19.55 6.71 -2.17
C HIS A 84 18.61 7.24 -1.08
N LEU A 85 18.79 6.76 0.16
CA LEU A 85 17.98 7.23 1.30
C LEU A 85 18.17 8.72 1.55
N LEU A 86 19.41 9.19 1.58
CA LEU A 86 19.74 10.60 1.81
C LEU A 86 19.22 11.51 0.70
N SER A 87 19.17 11.00 -0.54
CA SER A 87 18.74 11.79 -1.70
C SER A 87 17.23 11.92 -1.83
N PHE A 88 16.46 10.90 -1.45
CA PHE A 88 15.06 10.80 -1.80
C PHE A 88 14.11 10.66 -0.61
N TYR A 89 14.60 10.24 0.55
CA TYR A 89 13.75 9.99 1.72
C TYR A 89 13.85 11.10 2.75
N LYS A 90 12.73 11.38 3.40
CA LYS A 90 12.64 12.22 4.58
C LYS A 90 12.25 11.40 5.80
N THR A 91 12.70 11.85 6.96
CA THR A 91 12.31 11.30 8.25
C THR A 91 10.94 11.84 8.68
N PHE A 92 10.33 11.20 9.66
CA PHE A 92 9.09 11.71 10.26
C PHE A 92 9.26 13.12 10.84
N ASP A 93 10.40 13.39 11.48
CA ASP A 93 10.66 14.72 12.10
C ASP A 93 10.75 15.86 11.07
N GLU A 94 11.15 15.56 9.83
CA GLU A 94 11.16 16.54 8.73
C GLU A 94 9.78 16.79 8.14
N LEU A 95 8.83 15.86 8.31
CA LEU A 95 7.51 15.92 7.69
C LEU A 95 6.36 16.18 8.68
N LYS A 96 6.57 16.06 9.97
CA LYS A 96 5.52 16.10 11.01
C LYS A 96 4.67 17.37 11.03
N ASP A 97 5.22 18.50 10.56
CA ASP A 97 4.50 19.78 10.52
C ASP A 97 3.72 20.00 9.21
N ARG A 98 3.84 19.07 8.26
CA ARG A 98 3.12 19.10 6.97
C ARG A 98 1.77 18.39 7.07
N LYS A 99 0.90 18.73 6.12
CA LYS A 99 -0.38 18.06 5.86
C LYS A 99 -0.31 17.35 4.52
N PHE A 100 -1.05 16.25 4.39
CA PHE A 100 -1.08 15.42 3.18
C PHE A 100 -2.53 15.04 2.84
N ASP A 101 -2.80 14.91 1.54
CA ASP A 101 -4.08 14.42 1.04
C ASP A 101 -4.21 12.92 1.29
N GLY A 102 -3.11 12.19 1.15
CA GLY A 102 -3.09 10.75 1.36
C GLY A 102 -1.76 10.24 1.88
N MET A 103 -1.80 9.05 2.47
CA MET A 103 -0.62 8.33 2.92
C MET A 103 -0.72 6.85 2.54
N VAL A 104 0.38 6.27 2.09
CA VAL A 104 0.51 4.83 1.94
C VAL A 104 1.51 4.31 2.97
N ILE A 105 1.11 3.29 3.74
CA ILE A 105 1.99 2.55 4.65
C ILE A 105 2.18 1.16 4.09
N THR A 106 3.42 0.80 3.71
CA THR A 106 3.71 -0.49 3.07
C THR A 106 3.74 -1.65 4.05
N GLY A 107 3.84 -2.86 3.53
CA GLY A 107 4.21 -4.05 4.30
C GLY A 107 5.65 -3.98 4.81
N ALA A 108 5.99 -4.96 5.65
CA ALA A 108 7.34 -5.19 6.15
C ALA A 108 7.55 -6.69 6.45
N PRO A 109 8.75 -7.26 6.27
CA PRO A 109 9.01 -8.68 6.48
C PRO A 109 9.27 -9.01 7.96
N VAL A 110 8.44 -8.50 8.86
CA VAL A 110 8.51 -8.67 10.32
C VAL A 110 7.24 -9.30 10.90
N GLU A 111 6.45 -9.92 10.07
CA GLU A 111 5.11 -10.42 10.42
C GLU A 111 5.10 -11.55 11.47
N ASN A 112 6.20 -12.29 11.61
CA ASN A 112 6.34 -13.35 12.61
C ASN A 112 6.70 -12.82 14.02
N MET A 113 7.05 -11.55 14.14
CA MET A 113 7.34 -10.90 15.43
C MET A 113 6.07 -10.30 16.02
N PRO A 114 5.87 -10.32 17.34
CA PRO A 114 4.91 -9.43 18.01
C PRO A 114 5.14 -7.97 17.59
N PHE A 115 4.08 -7.16 17.51
CA PHE A 115 4.23 -5.78 17.06
C PHE A 115 5.17 -4.98 17.95
N GLU A 116 5.09 -5.16 19.26
CA GLU A 116 5.88 -4.46 20.27
C GLU A 116 7.36 -4.83 20.26
N GLU A 117 7.72 -5.98 19.66
CA GLU A 117 9.11 -6.43 19.53
C GLU A 117 9.78 -5.89 18.25
N VAL A 118 9.01 -5.25 17.36
CA VAL A 118 9.56 -4.60 16.17
C VAL A 118 10.29 -3.31 16.62
N ASP A 119 11.59 -3.21 16.34
CA ASP A 119 12.47 -2.15 16.82
C ASP A 119 11.99 -0.72 16.55
N TYR A 120 11.27 -0.51 15.44
CA TYR A 120 10.69 0.78 15.06
C TYR A 120 9.20 0.92 15.42
N TRP A 121 8.62 -0.01 16.18
CA TRP A 121 7.19 0.05 16.55
C TRP A 121 6.79 1.36 17.25
N PRO A 122 7.58 1.91 18.21
CA PRO A 122 7.23 3.18 18.84
C PRO A 122 7.17 4.36 17.84
N GLU A 123 8.07 4.41 16.86
CA GLU A 123 8.06 5.45 15.83
C GLU A 123 6.86 5.26 14.88
N LEU A 124 6.57 4.03 14.47
CA LEU A 124 5.41 3.73 13.64
C LEU A 124 4.09 4.11 14.33
N CYS A 125 3.96 3.86 15.63
CA CYS A 125 2.80 4.30 16.41
C CYS A 125 2.64 5.82 16.40
N ARG A 126 3.74 6.57 16.58
CA ARG A 126 3.72 8.04 16.49
C ARG A 126 3.27 8.53 15.11
N ILE A 127 3.74 7.89 14.04
CA ILE A 127 3.36 8.21 12.66
C ILE A 127 1.87 7.89 12.43
N MET A 128 1.38 6.75 12.89
CA MET A 128 -0.03 6.38 12.77
C MET A 128 -0.95 7.32 13.57
N GLU A 129 -0.51 7.76 14.76
CA GLU A 129 -1.26 8.77 15.53
C GLU A 129 -1.29 10.12 14.80
N TRP A 130 -0.14 10.58 14.33
CA TRP A 130 -0.02 11.81 13.54
C TRP A 130 -0.90 11.77 12.27
N SER A 131 -1.00 10.62 11.62
CA SER A 131 -1.81 10.49 10.40
C SER A 131 -3.29 10.80 10.62
N LYS A 132 -3.83 10.65 11.83
CA LYS A 132 -5.24 10.96 12.14
C LYS A 132 -5.60 12.43 11.93
N THR A 133 -4.63 13.33 12.13
CA THR A 133 -4.82 14.77 12.07
C THR A 133 -4.11 15.46 10.91
N ASN A 134 -3.08 14.81 10.35
CA ASN A 134 -2.22 15.38 9.33
C ASN A 134 -2.39 14.76 7.94
N VAL A 135 -3.12 13.64 7.85
CA VAL A 135 -3.39 12.95 6.59
C VAL A 135 -4.89 12.79 6.41
N HIS A 136 -5.41 13.10 5.22
CA HIS A 136 -6.84 12.98 4.98
C HIS A 136 -7.28 11.52 4.85
N SER A 137 -6.57 10.70 4.06
CA SER A 137 -6.86 9.27 3.91
C SER A 137 -5.58 8.42 3.91
N THR A 138 -5.55 7.34 4.71
CA THR A 138 -4.39 6.45 4.83
C THR A 138 -4.70 5.07 4.26
N PHE A 139 -3.83 4.58 3.38
CA PHE A 139 -3.91 3.28 2.73
C PHE A 139 -2.81 2.37 3.26
N HIS A 140 -3.18 1.33 3.98
CA HIS A 140 -2.26 0.39 4.62
C HIS A 140 -2.18 -0.92 3.82
N ILE A 141 -0.97 -1.45 3.60
CA ILE A 141 -0.74 -2.63 2.78
C ILE A 141 -0.12 -3.76 3.63
N CYS A 142 -0.63 -4.98 3.48
CA CYS A 142 -0.10 -6.23 4.03
C CYS A 142 0.16 -6.13 5.55
N TRP A 143 1.42 -6.26 5.99
CA TRP A 143 1.79 -6.09 7.40
C TRP A 143 1.43 -4.69 7.92
N GLY A 144 1.61 -3.64 7.12
CA GLY A 144 1.15 -2.29 7.48
C GLY A 144 -0.35 -2.23 7.74
N ALA A 145 -1.15 -3.03 7.02
CA ALA A 145 -2.59 -3.15 7.27
C ALA A 145 -2.89 -3.89 8.57
N GLN A 146 -2.09 -4.88 8.95
CA GLN A 146 -2.22 -5.57 10.23
C GLN A 146 -1.79 -4.64 11.39
N ALA A 147 -0.66 -3.96 11.24
CA ALA A 147 -0.15 -2.99 12.22
C ALA A 147 -1.14 -1.84 12.47
N GLY A 148 -1.72 -1.28 11.39
CA GLY A 148 -2.73 -0.23 11.51
C GLY A 148 -4.00 -0.69 12.23
N ARG A 149 -4.51 -1.89 11.92
CA ARG A 149 -5.67 -2.46 12.62
C ARG A 149 -5.38 -2.76 14.09
N TYR A 150 -4.17 -3.23 14.38
CA TYR A 150 -3.75 -3.45 15.76
C TYR A 150 -3.67 -2.12 16.52
N TYR A 151 -2.96 -1.13 15.99
CA TYR A 151 -2.77 0.15 16.64
C TYR A 151 -4.09 0.92 16.87
N HIS A 152 -4.93 1.01 15.84
CA HIS A 152 -6.14 1.84 15.91
C HIS A 152 -7.34 1.14 16.57
N TYR A 153 -7.39 -0.19 16.52
CA TYR A 153 -8.59 -0.97 16.89
C TYR A 153 -8.30 -2.16 17.80
N GLY A 154 -7.04 -2.43 18.16
CA GLY A 154 -6.66 -3.53 19.04
C GLY A 154 -6.79 -4.93 18.40
N ILE A 155 -6.99 -5.02 17.09
CA ILE A 155 -7.21 -6.31 16.40
C ILE A 155 -5.87 -7.03 16.22
N GLN A 156 -5.76 -8.22 16.84
CA GLN A 156 -4.55 -9.04 16.81
C GLN A 156 -4.40 -9.80 15.49
N LYS A 157 -3.15 -9.98 15.05
CA LYS A 157 -2.83 -10.91 13.96
C LYS A 157 -2.73 -12.35 14.51
N LYS A 158 -2.98 -13.32 13.65
CA LYS A 158 -2.86 -14.75 13.93
C LYS A 158 -1.90 -15.40 12.96
N GLN A 159 -1.10 -16.35 13.45
CA GLN A 159 -0.19 -17.13 12.60
C GLN A 159 -0.99 -18.07 11.71
N LEU A 160 -0.64 -18.13 10.44
CA LEU A 160 -1.13 -19.16 9.52
C LEU A 160 -0.35 -20.45 9.71
N PRO A 161 -0.97 -21.64 9.47
CA PRO A 161 -0.26 -22.91 9.55
C PRO A 161 0.85 -23.04 8.49
N GLU A 162 0.67 -22.42 7.34
CA GLU A 162 1.65 -22.30 6.26
C GLU A 162 1.57 -20.92 5.61
N LYS A 163 2.59 -20.55 4.84
CA LYS A 163 2.64 -19.29 4.11
C LYS A 163 1.51 -19.23 3.08
N LEU A 164 0.67 -18.24 3.15
CA LEU A 164 -0.28 -17.91 2.09
C LEU A 164 0.48 -17.24 0.96
N PHE A 165 0.71 -17.98 -0.13
CA PHE A 165 1.64 -17.59 -1.17
C PHE A 165 1.08 -17.92 -2.57
N GLY A 166 0.68 -16.88 -3.32
CA GLY A 166 0.06 -17.05 -4.63
C GLY A 166 -0.86 -15.91 -5.02
N VAL A 167 -1.70 -16.16 -6.02
CA VAL A 167 -2.70 -15.25 -6.55
C VAL A 167 -4.07 -15.86 -6.33
N TYR A 168 -4.92 -15.20 -5.56
CA TYR A 168 -6.19 -15.75 -5.09
C TYR A 168 -7.38 -14.98 -5.65
N PRO A 169 -8.52 -15.68 -5.93
CA PRO A 169 -9.75 -15.03 -6.31
C PRO A 169 -10.42 -14.37 -5.10
N HIS A 170 -11.00 -13.22 -5.32
CA HIS A 170 -11.71 -12.43 -4.32
C HIS A 170 -13.06 -12.01 -4.86
N HIS A 171 -13.98 -11.71 -3.97
CA HIS A 171 -15.29 -11.13 -4.30
C HIS A 171 -15.59 -9.94 -3.37
N ALA A 172 -16.51 -9.09 -3.81
CA ALA A 172 -16.99 -7.98 -3.01
C ALA A 172 -18.00 -8.45 -1.95
N ASP A 173 -17.66 -8.32 -0.68
CA ASP A 173 -18.61 -8.52 0.45
C ASP A 173 -19.66 -7.40 0.48
N TYR A 174 -19.27 -6.20 0.01
CA TYR A 174 -20.14 -5.06 -0.10
C TYR A 174 -20.14 -4.50 -1.52
N LYS A 175 -21.08 -4.96 -2.34
CA LYS A 175 -21.19 -4.64 -3.79
C LYS A 175 -21.35 -3.14 -4.12
N ARG A 176 -21.76 -2.32 -3.16
CA ARG A 176 -21.91 -0.85 -3.32
C ARG A 176 -20.71 -0.05 -2.80
N ALA A 177 -19.61 -0.71 -2.46
CA ALA A 177 -18.42 -0.02 -2.02
C ALA A 177 -17.83 0.84 -3.15
N ILE A 178 -17.74 2.14 -2.93
CA ILE A 178 -17.17 3.10 -3.91
C ILE A 178 -15.72 2.73 -4.22
N LEU A 179 -14.97 2.22 -3.26
CA LEU A 179 -13.59 1.77 -3.45
C LEU A 179 -13.47 0.63 -4.49
N LEU A 180 -14.51 -0.21 -4.61
CA LEU A 180 -14.58 -1.32 -5.56
C LEU A 180 -15.36 -0.97 -6.84
N ARG A 181 -15.61 0.31 -7.11
CA ARG A 181 -16.33 0.72 -8.31
C ARG A 181 -15.59 0.28 -9.57
N GLY A 182 -16.29 -0.43 -10.45
CA GLY A 182 -15.75 -0.96 -11.71
C GLY A 182 -15.05 -2.32 -11.57
N PHE A 183 -15.04 -2.91 -10.38
CA PHE A 183 -14.55 -4.28 -10.19
C PHE A 183 -15.56 -5.28 -10.76
N ASP A 184 -15.04 -6.38 -11.28
CA ASP A 184 -15.82 -7.55 -11.65
C ASP A 184 -16.36 -8.27 -10.41
N ASP A 185 -17.31 -9.20 -10.58
CA ASP A 185 -17.87 -10.00 -9.48
C ASP A 185 -16.78 -10.87 -8.80
N GLU A 186 -15.80 -11.33 -9.59
CA GLU A 186 -14.58 -12.00 -9.13
C GLU A 186 -13.37 -11.25 -9.65
N PHE A 187 -12.39 -11.04 -8.79
CA PHE A 187 -11.12 -10.39 -9.12
C PHE A 187 -9.96 -11.03 -8.35
N TRP A 188 -8.76 -10.87 -8.86
CA TRP A 188 -7.59 -11.58 -8.36
C TRP A 188 -6.61 -10.63 -7.69
N ALA A 189 -5.96 -11.11 -6.62
CA ALA A 189 -4.89 -10.36 -5.95
C ALA A 189 -3.78 -11.29 -5.46
N PRO A 190 -2.50 -10.85 -5.57
CA PRO A 190 -1.36 -11.56 -4.98
C PRO A 190 -1.36 -11.47 -3.46
N HIS A 191 -0.93 -12.55 -2.82
CA HIS A 191 -0.66 -12.62 -1.39
C HIS A 191 0.70 -13.30 -1.14
N SER A 192 1.44 -12.77 -0.16
CA SER A 192 2.66 -13.38 0.38
C SER A 192 2.73 -13.03 1.85
N ARG A 193 2.24 -13.90 2.73
CA ARG A 193 2.18 -13.63 4.18
C ARG A 193 2.10 -14.89 5.02
N HIS A 194 2.64 -14.84 6.24
CA HIS A 194 2.57 -15.89 7.25
C HIS A 194 1.49 -15.65 8.31
N THR A 195 0.85 -14.48 8.28
CA THR A 195 -0.14 -14.10 9.28
C THR A 195 -1.45 -13.65 8.65
N THR A 196 -2.53 -13.69 9.42
CA THR A 196 -3.86 -13.26 9.01
C THR A 196 -4.57 -12.54 10.15
N ILE A 197 -5.77 -12.03 9.87
CA ILE A 197 -6.71 -11.49 10.86
C ILE A 197 -8.06 -12.16 10.63
N ASP A 198 -8.72 -12.56 11.72
CA ASP A 198 -10.02 -13.19 11.63
C ASP A 198 -11.10 -12.19 11.23
N ARG A 199 -12.02 -12.64 10.41
CA ARG A 199 -13.22 -11.89 10.02
C ARG A 199 -14.03 -11.45 11.24
N ALA A 200 -14.24 -12.35 12.20
CA ALA A 200 -15.02 -12.08 13.40
C ALA A 200 -14.45 -10.94 14.26
N ASP A 201 -13.11 -10.85 14.34
CA ASP A 201 -12.44 -9.78 15.10
C ASP A 201 -12.66 -8.40 14.45
N ILE A 202 -12.76 -8.36 13.12
CA ILE A 202 -13.06 -7.12 12.38
C ILE A 202 -14.54 -6.75 12.54
N GLU A 203 -15.45 -7.71 12.39
CA GLU A 203 -16.90 -7.51 12.51
C GLU A 203 -17.32 -7.10 13.93
N ALA A 204 -16.55 -7.46 14.94
CA ALA A 204 -16.76 -7.04 16.32
C ALA A 204 -16.46 -5.54 16.56
N VAL A 205 -15.75 -4.87 15.65
CA VAL A 205 -15.39 -3.45 15.80
C VAL A 205 -16.40 -2.56 15.09
N PRO A 206 -17.24 -1.80 15.84
CA PRO A 206 -18.14 -0.83 15.23
C PRO A 206 -17.38 0.20 14.40
N GLY A 207 -17.81 0.42 13.15
CA GLY A 207 -17.19 1.40 12.27
C GLY A 207 -16.15 0.83 11.32
N LEU A 208 -15.74 -0.43 11.45
CA LEU A 208 -15.02 -1.14 10.40
C LEU A 208 -15.98 -1.89 9.49
N LYS A 209 -15.64 -1.95 8.20
CA LYS A 209 -16.41 -2.65 7.19
C LYS A 209 -15.50 -3.48 6.31
N ILE A 210 -15.80 -4.77 6.16
CA ILE A 210 -15.16 -5.64 5.19
C ILE A 210 -15.78 -5.33 3.83
N LEU A 211 -14.94 -4.97 2.87
CA LEU A 211 -15.36 -4.62 1.51
C LEU A 211 -15.17 -5.79 0.55
N ALA A 212 -14.11 -6.57 0.75
CA ALA A 212 -13.78 -7.71 -0.11
C ALA A 212 -13.06 -8.80 0.67
N SER A 213 -13.30 -10.05 0.26
CA SER A 213 -12.65 -11.24 0.84
C SER A 213 -12.51 -12.36 -0.19
N SER A 214 -11.78 -13.40 0.21
CA SER A 214 -11.57 -14.65 -0.51
C SER A 214 -11.90 -15.81 0.43
N GLU A 215 -12.42 -16.90 -0.11
CA GLU A 215 -12.61 -18.14 0.66
C GLU A 215 -11.27 -18.74 1.08
N GLU A 216 -10.26 -18.66 0.22
CA GLU A 216 -8.92 -19.21 0.46
C GLU A 216 -8.00 -18.22 1.18
N ALA A 217 -8.00 -16.94 0.77
CA ALA A 217 -7.08 -15.95 1.31
C ALA A 217 -7.67 -15.12 2.47
N GLY A 218 -8.94 -15.33 2.85
CA GLY A 218 -9.59 -14.61 3.93
C GLY A 218 -9.92 -13.15 3.60
N VAL A 219 -9.95 -12.29 4.61
CA VAL A 219 -10.30 -10.87 4.44
C VAL A 219 -9.23 -10.14 3.65
N TYR A 220 -9.63 -9.42 2.60
CA TYR A 220 -8.74 -8.69 1.71
C TYR A 220 -8.76 -7.18 1.97
N ILE A 221 -9.93 -6.55 1.87
CA ILE A 221 -10.06 -5.10 2.04
C ILE A 221 -11.00 -4.77 3.17
N VAL A 222 -10.51 -3.95 4.11
CA VAL A 222 -11.29 -3.38 5.22
C VAL A 222 -11.15 -1.87 5.17
N MET A 223 -12.22 -1.16 5.51
CA MET A 223 -12.24 0.30 5.54
C MET A 223 -12.99 0.78 6.78
N ASN A 224 -12.55 1.88 7.38
CA ASN A 224 -13.35 2.54 8.40
C ASN A 224 -14.53 3.30 7.78
N LYS A 225 -15.51 3.64 8.60
CA LYS A 225 -16.78 4.23 8.15
C LYS A 225 -16.58 5.52 7.35
N GLU A 226 -15.60 6.33 7.73
CA GLU A 226 -15.31 7.63 7.14
C GLU A 226 -14.47 7.51 5.85
N GLY A 227 -13.95 6.33 5.51
CA GLY A 227 -13.04 6.15 4.37
C GLY A 227 -11.64 6.72 4.57
N ARG A 228 -11.32 7.13 5.80
CA ARG A 228 -10.02 7.73 6.15
C ARG A 228 -8.92 6.70 6.41
N GLN A 229 -9.31 5.46 6.68
CA GLN A 229 -8.39 4.35 6.91
C GLN A 229 -8.81 3.15 6.08
N ILE A 230 -7.94 2.73 5.19
CA ILE A 230 -8.14 1.60 4.29
C ILE A 230 -7.02 0.58 4.56
N PHE A 231 -7.39 -0.69 4.71
CA PHE A 231 -6.48 -1.79 5.06
C PHE A 231 -6.61 -2.90 4.04
N VAL A 232 -5.53 -3.15 3.30
CA VAL A 232 -5.46 -4.13 2.21
C VAL A 232 -4.41 -5.17 2.53
N THR A 233 -4.80 -6.44 2.66
CA THR A 233 -3.88 -7.52 3.08
C THR A 233 -3.10 -8.16 1.93
N GLY A 234 -3.51 -7.96 0.69
CA GLY A 234 -2.81 -8.42 -0.51
C GLY A 234 -1.99 -7.33 -1.18
N HIS A 235 -1.42 -7.66 -2.32
CA HIS A 235 -0.40 -6.86 -3.01
C HIS A 235 -0.78 -6.59 -4.48
N SER A 236 -1.77 -5.74 -4.71
CA SER A 236 -2.19 -5.36 -6.07
C SER A 236 -1.15 -4.55 -6.83
N GLU A 237 -0.14 -4.01 -6.13
CA GLU A 237 0.97 -3.24 -6.69
C GLU A 237 2.11 -4.12 -7.25
N TYR A 238 2.13 -5.41 -6.99
CA TYR A 238 3.23 -6.29 -7.35
C TYR A 238 3.51 -6.35 -8.84
N ASP A 239 4.81 -6.39 -9.17
CA ASP A 239 5.31 -6.70 -10.52
C ASP A 239 4.93 -8.12 -10.94
N PRO A 240 4.88 -8.38 -12.25
CA PRO A 240 4.60 -9.73 -12.76
C PRO A 240 5.48 -10.83 -12.17
N ASP A 241 6.75 -10.53 -11.88
CA ASP A 241 7.76 -11.48 -11.43
C ASP A 241 8.07 -11.39 -9.91
N THR A 242 7.31 -10.61 -9.13
CA THR A 242 7.60 -10.43 -7.70
C THR A 242 7.50 -11.75 -6.93
N LEU A 243 6.42 -12.51 -7.11
CA LEU A 243 6.27 -13.81 -6.45
C LEU A 243 7.28 -14.86 -6.95
N GLU A 244 7.64 -14.82 -8.23
CA GLU A 244 8.69 -15.68 -8.81
C GLU A 244 10.04 -15.40 -8.16
N ARG A 245 10.44 -14.14 -8.06
CA ARG A 245 11.71 -13.75 -7.40
C ARG A 245 11.74 -14.21 -5.94
N GLU A 246 10.62 -14.08 -5.24
CA GLU A 246 10.49 -14.54 -3.86
C GLU A 246 10.56 -16.07 -3.77
N TYR A 247 9.84 -16.78 -4.62
CA TYR A 247 9.87 -18.24 -4.71
C TYR A 247 11.26 -18.78 -4.98
N LEU A 248 11.93 -18.25 -6.00
CA LEU A 248 13.28 -18.70 -6.38
C LEU A 248 14.32 -18.37 -5.29
N ARG A 249 14.21 -17.21 -4.63
CA ARG A 249 15.05 -16.87 -3.48
C ARG A 249 14.92 -17.89 -2.37
N ASP A 250 13.70 -18.18 -1.94
CA ASP A 250 13.44 -19.06 -0.80
C ASP A 250 13.78 -20.53 -1.15
N LYS A 251 13.48 -20.97 -2.37
CA LYS A 251 13.87 -22.29 -2.91
C LYS A 251 15.39 -22.47 -2.93
N ASN A 252 16.14 -21.46 -3.39
CA ASN A 252 17.60 -21.49 -3.43
C ASN A 252 18.25 -21.47 -2.04
N LEU A 253 17.57 -20.90 -1.04
CA LEU A 253 17.99 -20.92 0.36
C LEU A 253 17.60 -22.21 1.10
N GLY A 254 16.91 -23.13 0.43
CA GLY A 254 16.40 -24.37 1.04
C GLY A 254 15.29 -24.14 2.07
N LEU A 255 14.62 -23.00 2.03
CA LEU A 255 13.49 -22.70 2.91
C LEU A 255 12.22 -23.45 2.46
N PRO A 256 11.32 -23.81 3.38
CA PRO A 256 10.07 -24.46 3.03
C PRO A 256 9.18 -23.45 2.28
N ILE A 257 9.09 -23.62 0.96
CA ILE A 257 8.26 -22.79 0.07
C ILE A 257 7.62 -23.70 -0.97
N HIS A 258 6.33 -23.50 -1.23
CA HIS A 258 5.62 -24.14 -2.33
C HIS A 258 5.57 -23.22 -3.57
N VAL A 259 5.27 -23.79 -4.73
CA VAL A 259 4.98 -23.03 -5.94
C VAL A 259 3.84 -22.04 -5.65
N PRO A 260 3.93 -20.75 -6.05
CA PRO A 260 2.86 -19.81 -5.79
C PRO A 260 1.56 -20.27 -6.46
N VAL A 261 0.49 -20.41 -5.67
CA VAL A 261 -0.81 -20.92 -6.11
C VAL A 261 -1.41 -20.00 -7.18
N ASN A 262 -1.94 -20.57 -8.27
CA ASN A 262 -2.60 -19.85 -9.37
C ASN A 262 -1.74 -18.77 -10.08
N TYR A 263 -0.43 -18.81 -9.87
CA TYR A 263 0.48 -17.83 -10.43
C TYR A 263 1.05 -18.27 -11.78
N TYR A 264 1.49 -19.52 -11.88
CA TYR A 264 1.90 -20.13 -13.13
C TYR A 264 0.72 -20.86 -13.79
N PRO A 265 0.72 -21.06 -15.13
CA PRO A 265 -0.27 -21.88 -15.81
C PRO A 265 -0.24 -23.31 -15.27
N ASN A 266 -1.35 -23.79 -14.68
CA ASN A 266 -1.45 -25.10 -14.03
C ASN A 266 -0.41 -25.36 -12.93
N ASP A 267 0.03 -24.28 -12.24
CA ASP A 267 1.08 -24.29 -11.20
C ASP A 267 2.43 -24.88 -11.66
N ASP A 268 2.72 -24.83 -12.97
CA ASP A 268 3.94 -25.31 -13.61
C ASP A 268 4.98 -24.17 -13.63
N ASP A 269 5.97 -24.24 -12.71
CA ASP A 269 7.02 -23.22 -12.51
C ASP A 269 8.07 -23.17 -13.65
N THR A 270 7.91 -24.01 -14.68
CA THR A 270 8.70 -23.93 -15.92
C THR A 270 8.12 -22.97 -16.95
N LYS A 271 6.91 -22.47 -16.72
CA LYS A 271 6.19 -21.53 -17.58
C LYS A 271 6.23 -20.10 -17.05
N PRO A 272 6.11 -19.08 -17.90
CA PRO A 272 6.02 -17.71 -17.43
C PRO A 272 4.72 -17.49 -16.63
N PRO A 273 4.75 -16.61 -15.60
CA PRO A 273 3.59 -16.30 -14.79
C PRO A 273 2.48 -15.58 -15.58
N VAL A 274 1.24 -15.75 -15.12
CA VAL A 274 0.07 -15.07 -15.70
C VAL A 274 -0.41 -13.96 -14.77
N VAL A 275 -0.29 -12.72 -15.20
CA VAL A 275 -0.78 -11.55 -14.45
C VAL A 275 -2.29 -11.44 -14.58
N ARG A 276 -3.01 -11.55 -13.45
CA ARG A 276 -4.48 -11.48 -13.38
C ARG A 276 -4.99 -10.34 -12.50
N TRP A 277 -4.09 -9.57 -11.85
CA TRP A 277 -4.45 -8.56 -10.84
C TRP A 277 -4.25 -7.11 -11.30
N ARG A 278 -3.55 -6.85 -12.40
CA ARG A 278 -3.15 -5.51 -12.83
C ARG A 278 -4.33 -4.56 -13.03
N GLY A 279 -5.38 -5.02 -13.70
CA GLY A 279 -6.57 -4.20 -13.97
C GLY A 279 -7.25 -3.73 -12.69
N HIS A 280 -7.55 -4.68 -11.80
CA HIS A 280 -8.20 -4.40 -10.52
C HIS A 280 -7.28 -3.65 -9.54
N GLY A 281 -5.96 -3.93 -9.59
CA GLY A 281 -4.97 -3.14 -8.85
C GLY A 281 -5.00 -1.66 -9.26
N ASN A 282 -4.96 -1.37 -10.55
CA ASN A 282 -5.07 0.00 -11.06
C ASN A 282 -6.39 0.66 -10.64
N LEU A 283 -7.52 -0.06 -10.70
CA LEU A 283 -8.82 0.45 -10.25
C LEU A 283 -8.83 0.74 -8.75
N LEU A 284 -8.25 -0.13 -7.92
CA LEU A 284 -8.21 0.05 -6.47
C LEU A 284 -7.52 1.37 -6.09
N TYR A 285 -6.33 1.61 -6.60
CA TYR A 285 -5.58 2.84 -6.31
C TYR A 285 -6.20 4.08 -6.96
N SER A 286 -6.73 3.96 -8.18
CA SER A 286 -7.42 5.05 -8.86
C SER A 286 -8.71 5.44 -8.14
N ASN A 287 -9.50 4.47 -7.65
CA ASN A 287 -10.69 4.72 -6.85
C ASN A 287 -10.36 5.37 -5.51
N TRP A 288 -9.28 4.91 -4.83
CA TRP A 288 -8.81 5.54 -3.62
C TRP A 288 -8.43 7.00 -3.86
N LEU A 289 -7.56 7.28 -4.84
CA LEU A 289 -7.13 8.64 -5.16
C LEU A 289 -8.29 9.54 -5.55
N ASN A 290 -9.26 9.04 -6.32
CA ASN A 290 -10.39 9.85 -6.80
C ASN A 290 -11.43 10.10 -5.71
N TYR A 291 -11.89 9.05 -5.02
CA TYR A 291 -13.07 9.13 -4.16
C TYR A 291 -12.75 9.38 -2.68
N PHE A 292 -11.58 8.98 -2.20
CA PHE A 292 -11.19 9.08 -0.79
C PHE A 292 -10.06 10.06 -0.53
N VAL A 293 -9.42 10.55 -1.60
CA VAL A 293 -8.39 11.58 -1.52
C VAL A 293 -8.88 12.86 -2.20
N TYR A 294 -9.01 12.87 -3.53
CA TYR A 294 -9.29 14.08 -4.31
C TYR A 294 -10.66 14.71 -4.00
N GLN A 295 -11.73 13.90 -3.98
CA GLN A 295 -13.10 14.44 -3.81
C GLN A 295 -13.44 14.83 -2.38
N THR A 296 -12.71 14.32 -1.39
CA THR A 296 -13.04 14.49 0.02
C THR A 296 -12.04 15.34 0.80
N THR A 297 -10.81 15.51 0.29
CA THR A 297 -9.83 16.40 0.93
C THR A 297 -10.29 17.87 0.80
N PRO A 298 -10.18 18.68 1.87
CA PRO A 298 -10.42 20.11 1.78
C PRO A 298 -9.54 20.77 0.72
N TYR A 299 -10.08 21.77 0.00
CA TYR A 299 -9.31 22.51 -1.00
C TYR A 299 -8.05 23.15 -0.39
N ASP A 300 -8.21 23.75 0.80
CA ASP A 300 -7.06 24.18 1.62
C ASP A 300 -6.57 22.98 2.44
N ILE A 301 -5.39 22.48 2.10
CA ILE A 301 -4.78 21.33 2.77
C ILE A 301 -4.56 21.57 4.27
N MET A 302 -4.41 22.82 4.69
CA MET A 302 -4.23 23.15 6.11
C MET A 302 -5.48 22.90 6.96
N ALA A 303 -6.64 22.75 6.33
CA ALA A 303 -7.90 22.37 6.99
C ALA A 303 -7.99 20.85 7.27
N VAL A 304 -7.04 20.02 6.81
CA VAL A 304 -7.01 18.59 7.12
C VAL A 304 -6.85 18.38 8.63
N GLY A 305 -7.71 17.54 9.23
CA GLY A 305 -7.72 17.26 10.68
C GLY A 305 -8.36 18.37 11.54
N GLN A 306 -8.88 19.42 10.93
CA GLN A 306 -9.78 20.34 11.63
C GLN A 306 -11.20 19.76 11.54
N ASP A 307 -11.85 19.55 12.70
CA ASP A 307 -13.25 19.13 12.71
C ASP A 307 -14.06 20.15 11.91
N SER A 308 -14.73 19.69 10.87
CA SER A 308 -15.77 20.48 10.20
C SER A 308 -16.94 20.64 11.18
N THR A 309 -16.80 21.59 12.10
CA THR A 309 -17.94 22.18 12.77
C THR A 309 -18.63 23.08 11.74
N THR A 310 -19.44 22.50 10.89
CA THR A 310 -20.40 23.26 10.09
C THR A 310 -21.66 22.45 9.90
N ASP A 311 -22.68 22.97 10.54
CA ASP A 311 -24.14 22.92 10.41
C ASP A 311 -24.80 21.85 9.54
#